data_beacae3e28d2f199a85ffa5c602c58bc
#
_entry.id   beacae3e28d2f199a85ffa5c602c58bc
#
_cell.length_a   1.000
_cell.length_b   1.000
_cell.length_c   1.000
_cell.angle_alpha   90.00
_cell.angle_beta   90.00
_cell.angle_gamma   90.00
#
_symmetry.space_group_name_H-M   'P 1'
#
loop_
_entity.id
_entity.type
_entity.pdbx_description
1 polymer ?
#
loop_
_entity_poly.entity_id
_entity_poly.type
_entity_poly.pdbx_seq_one_letter_code
_entity_poly.pdbx_strand_id
1 'polypeptide(L)'
;VIAIPTAIVAGPLYCILTRDINPEIPKNLYNPRIFKDDEMPSFGISVFTALVPVILMAAAAISKLTMDADLPLRHVLTFFGQPDIALTISVAIAIYTFGIGRGKSMEEIMKTVQDAVLAIAMILLIVGGGGALKQVLIDSGLGTYIGQLVAGSDLSPLLLAWLVAAVIRTACGSATVAALTAGGIAAPIAVATGAHPELMVLATGAG
;
A
#
# COMPACT_ATOMS: atom_id res chain seq x y z
N VAL A 1 -14.33 7.11 -6.67
CA VAL A 1 -14.77 8.25 -7.51
C VAL A 1 -13.60 9.23 -7.70
N ILE A 2 -12.82 9.57 -6.67
CA ILE A 2 -11.69 10.52 -6.73
C ILE A 2 -10.52 9.98 -7.58
N ALA A 3 -10.30 8.67 -7.60
CA ALA A 3 -9.19 8.04 -8.32
C ALA A 3 -9.21 8.30 -9.84
N ILE A 4 -10.39 8.37 -10.45
CA ILE A 4 -10.52 8.58 -11.90
C ILE A 4 -10.05 9.98 -12.31
N PRO A 5 -10.56 11.09 -11.73
CA PRO A 5 -10.06 12.43 -12.06
C PRO A 5 -8.57 12.60 -11.69
N THR A 6 -8.12 12.02 -10.58
CA THR A 6 -6.70 12.06 -10.21
C THR A 6 -5.82 11.33 -11.24
N ALA A 7 -6.24 10.18 -11.74
CA ALA A 7 -5.51 9.46 -12.80
C ALA A 7 -5.47 10.24 -14.11
N ILE A 8 -6.53 10.98 -14.47
CA ILE A 8 -6.55 11.83 -15.67
C ILE A 8 -5.59 13.00 -15.51
N VAL A 9 -5.56 13.64 -14.34
CA VAL A 9 -4.67 14.79 -14.08
C VAL A 9 -3.22 14.33 -13.99
N ALA A 10 -2.93 13.30 -13.21
CA ALA A 10 -1.58 12.80 -12.98
C ALA A 10 -1.00 11.98 -14.15
N GLY A 11 -1.84 11.47 -15.05
CA GLY A 11 -1.42 10.76 -16.25
C GLY A 11 -1.40 11.67 -17.47
N PRO A 12 -2.46 11.68 -18.31
CA PRO A 12 -2.45 12.38 -19.59
C PRO A 12 -2.11 13.87 -19.51
N LEU A 13 -2.71 14.59 -18.54
CA LEU A 13 -2.46 16.03 -18.41
C LEU A 13 -1.03 16.33 -17.96
N TYR A 14 -0.52 15.57 -17.00
CA TYR A 14 0.85 15.73 -16.54
C TYR A 14 1.86 15.34 -17.63
N CYS A 15 1.61 14.31 -18.43
CA CYS A 15 2.44 13.94 -19.57
C CYS A 15 2.54 15.04 -20.63
N ILE A 16 1.50 15.84 -20.82
CA ILE A 16 1.54 16.99 -21.75
C ILE A 16 2.52 18.05 -21.23
N LEU A 17 2.51 18.33 -19.92
CA LEU A 17 3.40 19.31 -19.29
C LEU A 17 4.86 18.85 -19.25
N THR A 18 5.10 17.55 -19.15
CA THR A 18 6.45 16.97 -18.99
C THR A 18 7.01 16.37 -20.28
N ARG A 19 6.36 16.60 -21.41
CA ARG A 19 6.71 16.01 -22.70
C ARG A 19 8.16 16.30 -23.14
N ASP A 20 8.69 17.46 -22.76
CA ASP A 20 10.04 17.90 -23.14
C ASP A 20 11.11 17.47 -22.11
N ILE A 21 10.70 16.84 -21.00
CA ILE A 21 11.61 16.37 -19.97
C ILE A 21 12.01 14.94 -20.30
N ASN A 22 13.28 14.74 -20.61
CA ASN A 22 13.89 13.40 -20.81
C ASN A 22 14.73 13.03 -19.56
N PRO A 23 14.11 12.47 -18.52
CA PRO A 23 14.85 12.09 -17.32
C PRO A 23 15.72 10.86 -17.62
N GLU A 24 16.99 10.91 -17.22
CA GLU A 24 17.82 9.71 -17.21
C GLU A 24 17.27 8.76 -16.12
N ILE A 25 16.81 7.58 -16.54
CA ILE A 25 16.31 6.56 -15.62
C ILE A 25 17.50 6.01 -14.82
N PRO A 26 17.51 6.10 -13.48
CA PRO A 26 18.57 5.53 -12.68
C PRO A 26 18.68 4.03 -12.95
N LYS A 27 19.91 3.55 -13.27
CA LYS A 27 20.18 2.15 -13.63
C LYS A 27 19.71 1.14 -12.57
N ASN A 28 19.58 1.58 -11.33
CA ASN A 28 19.12 0.74 -10.21
C ASN A 28 17.60 0.53 -10.16
N LEU A 29 16.82 1.33 -10.91
CA LEU A 29 15.36 1.23 -10.97
C LEU A 29 14.87 0.53 -12.25
N TYR A 30 15.77 0.28 -13.18
CA TYR A 30 15.46 -0.35 -14.45
C TYR A 30 16.23 -1.66 -14.60
N ASN A 31 15.51 -2.76 -14.78
CA ASN A 31 16.13 -4.02 -15.17
C ASN A 31 16.12 -4.11 -16.71
N PRO A 32 17.28 -3.97 -17.38
CA PRO A 32 17.35 -3.96 -18.84
C PRO A 32 17.17 -5.34 -19.46
N ARG A 33 16.86 -6.38 -18.68
CA ARG A 33 16.66 -7.73 -19.19
C ARG A 33 15.39 -7.78 -20.03
N ILE A 34 15.56 -7.88 -21.34
CA ILE A 34 14.49 -8.16 -22.28
C ILE A 34 14.30 -9.68 -22.33
N PHE A 35 13.14 -10.14 -21.89
CA PHE A 35 12.77 -11.55 -21.97
C PHE A 35 12.35 -11.89 -23.39
N LYS A 36 12.73 -13.07 -23.87
CA LYS A 36 12.22 -13.61 -25.12
C LYS A 36 10.79 -14.11 -24.96
N ASP A 37 10.03 -14.16 -26.03
CA ASP A 37 8.63 -14.58 -25.98
C ASP A 37 8.44 -16.00 -25.42
N ASP A 38 9.41 -16.90 -25.65
CA ASP A 38 9.45 -18.25 -25.09
C ASP A 38 9.81 -18.29 -23.60
N GLU A 39 10.49 -17.27 -23.10
CA GLU A 39 10.79 -17.10 -21.66
C GLU A 39 9.61 -16.51 -20.87
N MET A 40 8.63 -15.90 -21.56
CA MET A 40 7.48 -15.29 -20.89
C MET A 40 6.37 -16.32 -20.60
N PRO A 41 5.69 -16.25 -19.44
CA PRO A 41 4.52 -17.07 -19.19
C PRO A 41 3.38 -16.64 -20.12
N SER A 42 2.45 -17.57 -20.43
CA SER A 42 1.29 -17.23 -21.23
C SER A 42 0.44 -16.16 -20.55
N PHE A 43 -0.19 -15.30 -21.33
CA PHE A 43 -1.02 -14.20 -20.83
C PHE A 43 -2.10 -14.70 -19.85
N GLY A 44 -2.78 -15.81 -20.17
CA GLY A 44 -3.82 -16.37 -19.32
C GLY A 44 -3.32 -16.79 -17.94
N ILE A 45 -2.16 -17.46 -17.86
CA ILE A 45 -1.55 -17.86 -16.58
C ILE A 45 -1.12 -16.64 -15.78
N SER A 46 -0.56 -15.63 -16.44
CA SER A 46 -0.14 -14.40 -15.78
C SER A 46 -1.31 -13.65 -15.15
N VAL A 47 -2.39 -13.46 -15.92
CA VAL A 47 -3.62 -12.80 -15.45
C VAL A 47 -4.27 -13.60 -14.33
N PHE A 48 -4.40 -14.94 -14.49
CA PHE A 48 -4.97 -15.78 -13.44
C PHE A 48 -4.18 -15.66 -12.14
N THR A 49 -2.86 -15.82 -12.18
CA THR A 49 -2.02 -15.75 -10.98
C THR A 49 -2.11 -14.38 -10.30
N ALA A 50 -2.14 -13.29 -11.09
CA ALA A 50 -2.29 -11.93 -10.55
C ALA A 50 -3.68 -11.68 -9.94
N LEU A 51 -4.73 -12.33 -10.45
CA LEU A 51 -6.11 -12.15 -9.97
C LEU A 51 -6.47 -13.04 -8.79
N VAL A 52 -5.70 -14.09 -8.48
CA VAL A 52 -6.00 -15.01 -7.35
C VAL A 52 -6.28 -14.26 -6.05
N PRO A 53 -5.44 -13.33 -5.55
CA PRO A 53 -5.72 -12.65 -4.30
C PRO A 53 -6.99 -11.80 -4.39
N VAL A 54 -7.22 -11.16 -5.52
CA VAL A 54 -8.43 -10.33 -5.75
C VAL A 54 -9.68 -11.20 -5.71
N ILE A 55 -9.66 -12.35 -6.36
CA ILE A 55 -10.79 -13.30 -6.39
C ILE A 55 -11.09 -13.81 -4.98
N LEU A 56 -10.07 -14.21 -4.21
CA LEU A 56 -10.24 -14.69 -2.84
C LEU A 56 -10.82 -13.61 -1.93
N MET A 57 -10.28 -12.39 -1.99
CA MET A 57 -10.75 -11.26 -1.20
C MET A 57 -12.17 -10.83 -1.61
N ALA A 58 -12.49 -10.83 -2.92
CA ALA A 58 -13.83 -10.53 -3.41
C ALA A 58 -14.85 -11.59 -2.97
N ALA A 59 -14.49 -12.88 -3.05
CA ALA A 59 -15.34 -13.97 -2.56
C ALA A 59 -15.66 -13.82 -1.07
N ALA A 60 -14.67 -13.46 -0.25
CA ALA A 60 -14.88 -13.15 1.17
C ALA A 60 -15.80 -11.94 1.39
N ALA A 61 -15.61 -10.86 0.62
CA ALA A 61 -16.46 -9.68 0.72
C ALA A 61 -17.90 -9.98 0.32
N ILE A 62 -18.11 -10.70 -0.77
CA ILE A 62 -19.43 -11.12 -1.24
C ILE A 62 -20.09 -12.04 -0.21
N SER A 63 -19.37 -13.02 0.35
CA SER A 63 -19.91 -13.93 1.34
C SER A 63 -20.39 -13.21 2.60
N LYS A 64 -19.71 -12.15 3.02
CA LYS A 64 -20.12 -11.31 4.16
C LYS A 64 -21.41 -10.54 3.91
N LEU A 65 -21.69 -10.20 2.66
CA LEU A 65 -22.88 -9.44 2.26
C LEU A 65 -24.10 -10.34 1.97
N THR A 66 -23.87 -11.59 1.52
CA THR A 66 -24.93 -12.47 1.00
C THR A 66 -25.23 -13.67 1.86
N MET A 67 -24.36 -14.03 2.79
CA MET A 67 -24.48 -15.28 3.59
C MET A 67 -24.69 -14.95 5.07
N ASP A 68 -25.49 -15.80 5.74
CA ASP A 68 -25.69 -15.74 7.19
C ASP A 68 -24.37 -16.01 7.95
N ALA A 69 -24.22 -15.38 9.12
CA ALA A 69 -22.99 -15.43 9.91
C ALA A 69 -22.59 -16.86 10.33
N ASP A 70 -23.57 -17.71 10.57
CA ASP A 70 -23.39 -19.05 11.12
C ASP A 70 -23.06 -20.12 10.06
N LEU A 71 -23.06 -19.74 8.78
CA LEU A 71 -22.76 -20.71 7.71
C LEU A 71 -21.27 -21.09 7.69
N PRO A 72 -20.92 -22.38 7.75
CA PRO A 72 -19.53 -22.85 7.69
C PRO A 72 -18.81 -22.36 6.44
N LEU A 73 -19.51 -22.29 5.30
CA LEU A 73 -18.96 -21.81 4.03
C LEU A 73 -18.48 -20.37 4.12
N ARG A 74 -19.24 -19.49 4.81
CA ARG A 74 -18.86 -18.10 5.03
C ARG A 74 -17.56 -18.00 5.83
N HIS A 75 -17.38 -18.81 6.86
CA HIS A 75 -16.14 -18.85 7.64
C HIS A 75 -14.94 -19.25 6.77
N VAL A 76 -15.10 -20.30 5.95
CA VAL A 76 -14.05 -20.75 5.03
C VAL A 76 -13.67 -19.66 4.02
N LEU A 77 -14.67 -19.08 3.35
CA LEU A 77 -14.42 -18.00 2.37
C LEU A 77 -13.78 -16.78 3.02
N THR A 78 -14.24 -16.41 4.22
CA THR A 78 -13.66 -15.27 4.95
C THR A 78 -12.23 -15.55 5.38
N PHE A 79 -11.91 -16.79 5.78
CA PHE A 79 -10.54 -17.18 6.14
C PHE A 79 -9.59 -17.08 4.94
N PHE A 80 -9.94 -17.69 3.81
CA PHE A 80 -9.11 -17.67 2.62
C PHE A 80 -9.03 -16.30 1.96
N GLY A 81 -10.00 -15.43 2.19
CA GLY A 81 -10.01 -14.06 1.70
C GLY A 81 -9.35 -13.04 2.63
N GLN A 82 -8.76 -13.46 3.76
CA GLN A 82 -7.91 -12.58 4.55
C GLN A 82 -6.70 -12.17 3.70
N PRO A 83 -6.29 -10.89 3.70
CA PRO A 83 -5.25 -10.40 2.80
C PRO A 83 -3.94 -11.15 2.89
N ASP A 84 -3.48 -11.46 4.09
CA ASP A 84 -2.26 -12.20 4.37
C ASP A 84 -2.34 -13.65 3.85
N ILE A 85 -3.46 -14.34 4.04
CA ILE A 85 -3.68 -15.70 3.55
C ILE A 85 -3.82 -15.71 2.03
N ALA A 86 -4.64 -14.82 1.47
CA ALA A 86 -4.86 -14.70 0.03
C ALA A 86 -3.56 -14.40 -0.72
N LEU A 87 -2.73 -13.50 -0.20
CA LEU A 87 -1.42 -13.17 -0.78
C LEU A 87 -0.43 -14.32 -0.64
N THR A 88 -0.42 -15.03 0.50
CA THR A 88 0.45 -16.20 0.69
C THR A 88 0.12 -17.32 -0.29
N ILE A 89 -1.17 -17.61 -0.49
CA ILE A 89 -1.64 -18.57 -1.49
C ILE A 89 -1.21 -18.14 -2.89
N SER A 90 -1.35 -16.86 -3.20
CA SER A 90 -0.97 -16.31 -4.51
C SER A 90 0.52 -16.44 -4.77
N VAL A 91 1.37 -16.23 -3.77
CA VAL A 91 2.81 -16.45 -3.87
C VAL A 91 3.12 -17.93 -4.11
N ALA A 92 2.44 -18.85 -3.42
CA ALA A 92 2.63 -20.29 -3.63
C ALA A 92 2.22 -20.69 -5.05
N ILE A 93 1.09 -20.17 -5.56
CA ILE A 93 0.65 -20.39 -6.94
C ILE A 93 1.66 -19.79 -7.93
N ALA A 94 2.18 -18.59 -7.68
CA ALA A 94 3.18 -17.94 -8.52
C ALA A 94 4.49 -18.76 -8.58
N ILE A 95 4.95 -19.29 -7.46
CA ILE A 95 6.12 -20.20 -7.41
C ILE A 95 5.88 -21.42 -8.30
N TYR A 96 4.69 -21.98 -8.25
CA TYR A 96 4.35 -23.13 -9.10
C TYR A 96 4.24 -22.72 -10.57
N THR A 97 3.43 -21.72 -10.91
CA THR A 97 3.11 -21.34 -12.29
C THR A 97 4.27 -20.71 -13.04
N PHE A 98 5.07 -19.87 -12.38
CA PHE A 98 6.20 -19.15 -13.00
C PHE A 98 7.56 -19.78 -12.71
N GLY A 99 7.62 -20.70 -11.76
CA GLY A 99 8.84 -21.42 -11.40
C GLY A 99 8.80 -22.87 -11.85
N ILE A 100 8.24 -23.77 -11.02
CA ILE A 100 8.24 -25.21 -11.21
C ILE A 100 7.59 -25.59 -12.54
N GLY A 101 6.42 -25.06 -12.86
CA GLY A 101 5.69 -25.34 -14.08
C GLY A 101 6.40 -24.92 -15.37
N ARG A 102 7.45 -24.11 -15.23
CA ARG A 102 8.32 -23.67 -16.34
C ARG A 102 9.71 -24.34 -16.34
N GLY A 103 9.89 -25.37 -15.51
CA GLY A 103 11.13 -26.13 -15.46
C GLY A 103 12.30 -25.40 -14.79
N LYS A 104 12.04 -24.31 -14.05
CA LYS A 104 13.10 -23.63 -13.26
C LYS A 104 13.54 -24.50 -12.10
N SER A 105 14.82 -24.46 -11.80
CA SER A 105 15.37 -25.15 -10.64
C SER A 105 14.89 -24.50 -9.33
N MET A 106 14.85 -25.27 -8.26
CA MET A 106 14.50 -24.73 -6.93
C MET A 106 15.46 -23.62 -6.49
N GLU A 107 16.74 -23.71 -6.89
CA GLU A 107 17.73 -22.69 -6.59
C GLU A 107 17.41 -21.35 -7.26
N GLU A 108 17.00 -21.37 -8.55
CA GLU A 108 16.59 -20.16 -9.27
C GLU A 108 15.31 -19.55 -8.68
N ILE A 109 14.36 -20.38 -8.27
CA ILE A 109 13.13 -19.93 -7.61
C ILE A 109 13.47 -19.26 -6.28
N MET A 110 14.28 -19.92 -5.45
CA MET A 110 14.68 -19.37 -4.14
C MET A 110 15.46 -18.07 -4.27
N LYS A 111 16.31 -17.96 -5.29
CA LYS A 111 17.01 -16.71 -5.59
C LYS A 111 16.02 -15.59 -5.94
N THR A 112 15.03 -15.87 -6.77
CA THR A 112 13.98 -14.89 -7.13
C THR A 112 13.18 -14.44 -5.88
N VAL A 113 12.84 -15.38 -5.00
CA VAL A 113 12.16 -15.07 -3.72
C VAL A 113 13.06 -14.23 -2.82
N GLN A 114 14.33 -14.58 -2.72
CA GLN A 114 15.30 -13.81 -1.93
C GLN A 114 15.44 -12.37 -2.45
N ASP A 115 15.58 -12.19 -3.76
CA ASP A 115 15.67 -10.87 -4.39
C ASP A 115 14.38 -10.05 -4.12
N ALA A 116 13.23 -10.67 -4.18
CA ALA A 116 11.96 -10.02 -3.85
C ALA A 116 11.89 -9.60 -2.36
N VAL A 117 12.33 -10.45 -1.44
CA VAL A 117 12.40 -10.13 0.00
C VAL A 117 13.37 -8.98 0.25
N LEU A 118 14.54 -8.99 -0.38
CA LEU A 118 15.52 -7.90 -0.27
C LEU A 118 14.97 -6.58 -0.79
N ALA A 119 14.21 -6.61 -1.88
CA ALA A 119 13.60 -5.41 -2.45
C ALA A 119 12.59 -4.75 -1.51
N ILE A 120 11.84 -5.54 -0.72
CA ILE A 120 10.85 -5.01 0.24
C ILE A 120 11.44 -4.79 1.65
N ALA A 121 12.62 -5.31 1.95
CA ALA A 121 13.23 -5.22 3.28
C ALA A 121 13.38 -3.77 3.76
N MET A 122 13.80 -2.87 2.88
CA MET A 122 13.90 -1.44 3.20
C MET A 122 12.53 -0.83 3.51
N ILE A 123 11.49 -1.21 2.79
CA ILE A 123 10.11 -0.75 3.03
C ILE A 123 9.63 -1.23 4.39
N LEU A 124 9.88 -2.51 4.74
CA LEU A 124 9.53 -3.06 6.04
C LEU A 124 10.26 -2.35 7.19
N LEU A 125 11.54 -2.03 6.99
CA LEU A 125 12.33 -1.29 7.98
C LEU A 125 11.77 0.14 8.18
N ILE A 126 11.40 0.82 7.10
CA ILE A 126 10.80 2.16 7.15
C ILE A 126 9.44 2.11 7.85
N VAL A 127 8.59 1.14 7.51
CA VAL A 127 7.28 0.95 8.16
C VAL A 127 7.44 0.68 9.66
N GLY A 128 8.37 -0.22 10.02
CA GLY A 128 8.69 -0.53 11.41
C GLY A 128 9.24 0.69 12.17
N GLY A 129 10.18 1.41 11.58
CA GLY A 129 10.75 2.64 12.14
C GLY A 129 9.72 3.75 12.30
N GLY A 130 8.83 3.92 11.30
CA GLY A 130 7.70 4.85 11.38
C GLY A 130 6.72 4.49 12.49
N GLY A 131 6.45 3.20 12.67
CA GLY A 131 5.64 2.70 13.78
C GLY A 131 6.27 2.98 15.15
N ALA A 132 7.57 2.76 15.29
CA ALA A 132 8.30 3.09 16.51
C ALA A 132 8.29 4.59 16.81
N LEU A 133 8.54 5.43 15.80
CA LEU A 133 8.46 6.88 15.93
C LEU A 133 7.06 7.33 16.37
N LYS A 134 6.01 6.78 15.74
CA LYS A 134 4.62 7.02 16.14
C LYS A 134 4.41 6.73 17.62
N GLN A 135 4.92 5.60 18.13
CA GLN A 135 4.75 5.23 19.53
C GLN A 135 5.47 6.22 20.45
N VAL A 136 6.70 6.61 20.11
CA VAL A 136 7.45 7.63 20.86
C VAL A 136 6.70 8.97 20.92
N LEU A 137 6.09 9.40 19.81
CA LEU A 137 5.30 10.64 19.76
C LEU A 137 4.04 10.55 20.64
N ILE A 138 3.40 9.38 20.69
CA ILE A 138 2.25 9.14 21.58
C ILE A 138 2.69 9.17 23.03
N ASP A 139 3.74 8.44 23.38
CA ASP A 139 4.23 8.29 24.76
C ASP A 139 4.81 9.62 25.31
N SER A 140 5.37 10.46 24.44
CA SER A 140 5.87 11.79 24.81
C SER A 140 4.76 12.82 25.10
N GLY A 141 3.50 12.49 24.81
CA GLY A 141 2.37 13.41 24.95
C GLY A 141 2.33 14.53 23.89
N LEU A 142 3.23 14.52 22.91
CA LEU A 142 3.32 15.56 21.89
C LEU A 142 2.01 15.70 21.11
N GLY A 143 1.35 14.57 20.80
CA GLY A 143 0.06 14.58 20.11
C GLY A 143 -1.03 15.29 20.92
N THR A 144 -1.08 15.07 22.24
CA THR A 144 -2.02 15.75 23.12
C THR A 144 -1.74 17.25 23.18
N TYR A 145 -0.47 17.64 23.27
CA TYR A 145 -0.06 19.04 23.25
C TYR A 145 -0.46 19.76 21.95
N ILE A 146 -0.18 19.14 20.79
CA ILE A 146 -0.60 19.68 19.49
C ILE A 146 -2.14 19.73 19.40
N GLY A 147 -2.84 18.70 19.89
CA GLY A 147 -4.30 18.66 19.92
C GLY A 147 -4.90 19.82 20.73
N GLN A 148 -4.32 20.17 21.88
CA GLN A 148 -4.74 21.31 22.69
C GLN A 148 -4.50 22.66 21.99
N LEU A 149 -3.35 22.81 21.32
CA LEU A 149 -3.06 23.99 20.51
C LEU A 149 -4.08 24.19 19.39
N VAL A 150 -4.45 23.10 18.71
CA VAL A 150 -5.42 23.13 17.60
C VAL A 150 -6.84 23.33 18.09
N ALA A 151 -7.23 22.74 19.22
CA ALA A 151 -8.56 22.93 19.82
C ALA A 151 -8.82 24.40 20.24
N GLY A 152 -7.78 25.16 20.50
CA GLY A 152 -7.85 26.60 20.78
C GLY A 152 -7.77 27.50 19.55
N SER A 153 -7.66 26.93 18.33
CA SER A 153 -7.53 27.66 17.08
C SER A 153 -8.72 27.37 16.16
N ASP A 154 -9.02 28.30 15.25
CA ASP A 154 -10.04 28.13 14.20
C ASP A 154 -9.57 27.21 13.04
N LEU A 155 -8.43 26.54 13.20
CA LEU A 155 -7.87 25.66 12.18
C LEU A 155 -8.65 24.34 12.11
N SER A 156 -9.04 23.95 10.89
CA SER A 156 -9.64 22.64 10.66
C SER A 156 -8.63 21.51 10.97
N PRO A 157 -8.95 20.56 11.87
CA PRO A 157 -8.10 19.40 12.13
C PRO A 157 -7.75 18.59 10.88
N LEU A 158 -8.69 18.53 9.92
CA LEU A 158 -8.48 17.85 8.64
C LEU A 158 -7.45 18.55 7.77
N LEU A 159 -7.51 19.88 7.71
CA LEU A 159 -6.54 20.68 6.96
C LEU A 159 -5.13 20.54 7.58
N LEU A 160 -5.05 20.52 8.90
CA LEU A 160 -3.77 20.33 9.58
C LEU A 160 -3.20 18.93 9.31
N ALA A 161 -4.00 17.89 9.40
CA ALA A 161 -3.58 16.52 9.10
C ALA A 161 -3.09 16.38 7.65
N TRP A 162 -3.81 16.98 6.71
CA TRP A 162 -3.41 17.06 5.30
C TRP A 162 -2.09 17.79 5.12
N LEU A 163 -1.93 18.95 5.74
CA LEU A 163 -0.73 19.79 5.61
C LEU A 163 0.51 19.10 6.19
N VAL A 164 0.38 18.47 7.36
CA VAL A 164 1.45 17.68 7.97
C VAL A 164 1.88 16.55 7.04
N ALA A 165 0.92 15.81 6.47
CA ALA A 165 1.21 14.74 5.53
C ALA A 165 1.89 15.26 4.26
N ALA A 166 1.41 16.37 3.68
CA ALA A 166 1.96 16.98 2.49
C ALA A 166 3.41 17.45 2.70
N VAL A 167 3.71 18.09 3.84
CA VAL A 167 5.08 18.53 4.19
C VAL A 167 6.01 17.32 4.33
N ILE A 168 5.59 16.29 5.07
CA ILE A 168 6.40 15.07 5.26
C ILE A 168 6.61 14.36 3.91
N ARG A 169 5.57 14.27 3.08
CA ARG A 169 5.63 13.64 1.76
C ARG A 169 6.60 14.36 0.82
N THR A 170 6.56 15.68 0.83
CA THR A 170 7.48 16.52 0.03
C THR A 170 8.93 16.34 0.51
N ALA A 171 9.14 16.25 1.82
CA ALA A 171 10.48 16.08 2.40
C ALA A 171 11.05 14.67 2.18
N CYS A 172 10.22 13.63 2.35
CA CYS A 172 10.66 12.23 2.28
C CYS A 172 10.54 11.62 0.88
N GLY A 173 9.73 12.21 -0.01
CA GLY A 173 9.47 11.69 -1.36
C GLY A 173 8.69 10.36 -1.39
N SER A 174 8.18 9.88 -0.25
CA SER A 174 7.48 8.60 -0.12
C SER A 174 6.09 8.78 0.49
N ALA A 175 5.07 8.38 -0.27
CA ALA A 175 3.68 8.42 0.19
C ALA A 175 3.42 7.52 1.42
N THR A 176 4.01 6.32 1.42
CA THR A 176 3.83 5.35 2.52
C THR A 176 4.44 5.85 3.82
N VAL A 177 5.68 6.38 3.76
CA VAL A 177 6.37 6.94 4.93
C VAL A 177 5.61 8.15 5.46
N ALA A 178 5.20 9.03 4.57
CA ALA A 178 4.45 10.24 4.95
C ALA A 178 3.13 9.88 5.62
N ALA A 179 2.33 9.00 5.04
CA ALA A 179 1.04 8.59 5.60
C ALA A 179 1.18 7.94 6.99
N LEU A 180 2.17 7.06 7.18
CA LEU A 180 2.43 6.41 8.45
C LEU A 180 2.86 7.40 9.54
N THR A 181 3.80 8.30 9.20
CA THR A 181 4.31 9.31 10.13
C THR A 181 3.24 10.34 10.45
N ALA A 182 2.57 10.88 9.43
CA ALA A 182 1.48 11.83 9.60
C ALA A 182 0.30 11.23 10.37
N GLY A 183 -0.02 9.95 10.14
CA GLY A 183 -1.04 9.23 10.90
C GLY A 183 -0.73 9.15 12.40
N GLY A 184 0.55 9.03 12.77
CA GLY A 184 1.00 9.09 14.15
C GLY A 184 0.72 10.44 14.84
N ILE A 185 0.83 11.53 14.10
CA ILE A 185 0.54 12.89 14.56
C ILE A 185 -0.96 13.18 14.52
N ALA A 186 -1.64 12.77 13.46
CA ALA A 186 -3.06 13.04 13.25
C ALA A 186 -3.99 12.28 14.21
N ALA A 187 -3.61 11.07 14.64
CA ALA A 187 -4.43 10.26 15.53
C ALA A 187 -4.71 10.95 16.89
N PRO A 188 -3.72 11.48 17.64
CA PRO A 188 -3.96 12.25 18.86
C PRO A 188 -4.77 13.53 18.63
N ILE A 189 -4.58 14.19 17.49
CA ILE A 189 -5.35 15.39 17.11
C ILE A 189 -6.83 15.03 16.93
N ALA A 190 -7.13 13.92 16.24
CA ALA A 190 -8.50 13.44 16.08
C ALA A 190 -9.20 13.22 17.43
N VAL A 191 -8.50 12.58 18.38
CA VAL A 191 -9.03 12.34 19.73
C VAL A 191 -9.27 13.64 20.48
N ALA A 192 -8.31 14.59 20.43
CA ALA A 192 -8.39 15.85 21.17
C ALA A 192 -9.45 16.81 20.61
N THR A 193 -9.70 16.80 19.30
CA THR A 193 -10.65 17.70 18.62
C THR A 193 -12.01 17.09 18.36
N GLY A 194 -12.21 15.79 18.59
CA GLY A 194 -13.43 15.05 18.25
C GLY A 194 -13.64 14.91 16.73
N ALA A 195 -12.61 15.12 15.92
CA ALA A 195 -12.71 14.96 14.47
C ALA A 195 -12.92 13.48 14.10
N HIS A 196 -13.72 13.24 13.03
CA HIS A 196 -14.01 11.90 12.55
C HIS A 196 -12.72 11.18 12.10
N PRO A 197 -12.36 10.04 12.71
CA PRO A 197 -11.11 9.31 12.41
C PRO A 197 -10.99 8.94 10.93
N GLU A 198 -12.09 8.56 10.30
CA GLU A 198 -12.12 8.16 8.88
C GLU A 198 -11.73 9.32 7.96
N LEU A 199 -12.21 10.53 8.25
CA LEU A 199 -11.86 11.73 7.49
C LEU A 199 -10.40 12.12 7.73
N MET A 200 -9.88 11.92 8.95
CA MET A 200 -8.47 12.17 9.26
C MET A 200 -7.54 11.21 8.49
N VAL A 201 -7.92 9.94 8.37
CA VAL A 201 -7.20 8.96 7.53
C VAL A 201 -7.21 9.38 6.06
N LEU A 202 -8.35 9.83 5.54
CA LEU A 202 -8.43 10.32 4.15
C LEU A 202 -7.59 11.58 3.95
N ALA A 203 -7.60 12.51 4.90
CA ALA A 203 -6.80 13.73 4.84
C ALA A 203 -5.29 13.43 4.83
N THR A 204 -4.81 12.54 5.72
CA THR A 204 -3.41 12.11 5.76
C THR A 204 -3.00 11.32 4.51
N GLY A 205 -3.91 10.53 3.95
CA GLY A 205 -3.64 9.78 2.72
C GLY A 205 -3.61 10.65 1.46
N ALA A 206 -4.32 11.79 1.48
CA ALA A 206 -4.35 12.74 0.36
C ALA A 206 -3.18 13.74 0.37
N GLY A 207 -2.58 14.01 1.53
CA GLY A 207 -1.37 14.87 1.69
C GLY A 207 -0.12 14.09 1.39
#